data_2fba112b51a285fee6c8c21197589c6d
#
_entry.id   2fba112b51a285fee6c8c21197589c6d
#
_cell.length_a   1.000
_cell.length_b   1.000
_cell.length_c   1.000
_cell.angle_alpha   90.00
_cell.angle_beta   90.00
_cell.angle_gamma   90.00
#
_symmetry.space_group_name_H-M   'P 1'
#
loop_
_entity.id
_entity.type
_entity.pdbx_description
1 polymer ?
#
loop_
_entity_poly.entity_id
_entity_poly.type
_entity_poly.pdbx_seq_one_letter_code
_entity_poly.pdbx_strand_id
1 'polypeptide(L)'
;VSRTTLHNAYEVDHKGVLIGDTVVVRKAGDVIPELVGPVLAARKGREGQLHRFVMPRYCPSCGTELAPEKEGDKDIRCPNVESCPAQLSNRILHLASRQAFDIEHLGEQSALALTNPENNRPDSVSEYLPDTREITVAPGQEPPLYEPDPALQLPEMQSPAVTSEADLFSLRAEDLRDVRIWREIPIIEVAQDTDPVTGKKTKTRKNRGGSGLWSQFPAFYNLPAKGDKASDAQPSRTTVEMLSEFNKAKDAELWRVLVALSIRHVGAPTARLIAKRFRTLDAVAAASEEDLVSVDGVGAEIAASVASWFLQARDPESWRGKILHAWASAGIGSQAAEDPGLEQTLEGKTVVVTGTLAGFSRESAKEAIEARGGRASGSVSKKTSYVVVGSSAGSKAVKAEELGIPMLDEDQFNQLLMHGDVPHE
;
A
#
# COMPACT_ATOMS: atom_id res chain seq x y z
N VAL A 1 -18.79 12.33 -5.89
CA VAL A 1 -17.31 12.20 -5.94
C VAL A 1 -16.80 12.77 -4.62
N SER A 2 -16.17 11.93 -3.81
CA SER A 2 -15.63 12.32 -2.50
C SER A 2 -14.17 12.76 -2.55
N ARG A 3 -13.44 12.37 -3.61
CA ARG A 3 -12.03 12.73 -3.82
C ARG A 3 -11.78 13.01 -5.29
N THR A 4 -10.95 14.02 -5.57
CA THR A 4 -10.50 14.39 -6.92
C THR A 4 -9.04 14.84 -6.84
N THR A 5 -8.27 14.64 -7.92
CA THR A 5 -6.90 15.13 -7.94
C THR A 5 -6.84 16.65 -8.07
N LEU A 6 -5.97 17.26 -7.28
CA LEU A 6 -5.58 18.67 -7.36
C LEU A 6 -4.18 18.82 -7.98
N HIS A 7 -3.53 17.71 -8.30
CA HIS A 7 -2.15 17.60 -8.79
C HIS A 7 -1.13 18.09 -7.76
N ASN A 8 -0.91 19.40 -7.67
CA ASN A 8 0.02 20.04 -6.74
C ASN A 8 -0.45 21.45 -6.33
N ALA A 9 0.26 22.07 -5.41
CA ALA A 9 -0.07 23.40 -4.89
C ALA A 9 -0.03 24.49 -5.97
N TYR A 10 0.87 24.38 -6.96
CA TYR A 10 0.96 25.31 -8.08
C TYR A 10 -0.33 25.29 -8.92
N GLU A 11 -0.87 24.10 -9.23
CA GLU A 11 -2.11 23.95 -9.99
C GLU A 11 -3.33 24.51 -9.24
N VAL A 12 -3.38 24.33 -7.92
CA VAL A 12 -4.44 24.90 -7.08
C VAL A 12 -4.43 26.43 -7.17
N ASP A 13 -3.26 27.03 -7.05
CA ASP A 13 -3.07 28.47 -7.12
C ASP A 13 -3.33 29.01 -8.55
N HIS A 14 -2.79 28.33 -9.56
CA HIS A 14 -2.98 28.71 -10.97
C HIS A 14 -4.43 28.67 -11.41
N LYS A 15 -5.20 27.66 -10.96
CA LYS A 15 -6.65 27.56 -11.22
C LYS A 15 -7.47 28.49 -10.34
N GLY A 16 -6.86 29.15 -9.35
CA GLY A 16 -7.53 30.09 -8.45
C GLY A 16 -8.60 29.42 -7.57
N VAL A 17 -8.38 28.17 -7.17
CA VAL A 17 -9.32 27.40 -6.34
C VAL A 17 -9.14 27.79 -4.87
N LEU A 18 -10.26 27.99 -4.18
CA LEU A 18 -10.29 28.28 -2.75
C LEU A 18 -10.95 27.11 -1.99
N ILE A 19 -10.52 26.91 -0.75
CA ILE A 19 -11.21 26.01 0.17
C ILE A 19 -12.63 26.53 0.39
N GLY A 20 -13.62 25.66 0.23
CA GLY A 20 -15.05 26.00 0.28
C GLY A 20 -15.68 26.32 -1.08
N ASP A 21 -14.92 26.34 -2.18
CA ASP A 21 -15.45 26.56 -3.52
C ASP A 21 -16.42 25.46 -3.98
N THR A 22 -17.38 25.87 -4.78
CA THR A 22 -18.05 24.95 -5.70
C THR A 22 -17.18 24.79 -6.94
N VAL A 23 -16.85 23.55 -7.30
CA VAL A 23 -15.89 23.26 -8.36
C VAL A 23 -16.50 22.42 -9.47
N VAL A 24 -15.96 22.56 -10.67
CA VAL A 24 -16.23 21.67 -11.80
C VAL A 24 -15.21 20.54 -11.78
N VAL A 25 -15.71 19.31 -11.82
CA VAL A 25 -14.91 18.09 -11.87
C VAL A 25 -15.20 17.37 -13.18
N ARG A 26 -14.17 16.92 -13.87
CA ARG A 26 -14.31 16.05 -15.04
C ARG A 26 -13.68 14.68 -14.79
N LYS A 27 -14.12 13.70 -15.54
CA LYS A 27 -13.47 12.41 -15.58
C LYS A 27 -12.31 12.50 -16.59
N ALA A 28 -11.08 12.43 -16.09
CA ALA A 28 -9.88 12.39 -16.93
C ALA A 28 -9.59 10.95 -17.34
N GLY A 29 -9.53 10.69 -18.65
CA GLY A 29 -9.43 9.33 -19.15
C GLY A 29 -10.61 8.47 -18.69
N ASP A 30 -10.32 7.19 -18.36
CA ASP A 30 -11.41 6.27 -18.00
C ASP A 30 -11.78 6.27 -16.51
N VAL A 31 -10.94 6.78 -15.62
CA VAL A 31 -11.14 6.53 -14.18
C VAL A 31 -10.98 7.73 -13.25
N ILE A 32 -10.00 8.63 -13.47
CA ILE A 32 -9.58 9.59 -12.44
C ILE A 32 -10.39 10.89 -12.51
N PRO A 33 -11.13 11.28 -11.43
CA PRO A 33 -11.74 12.59 -11.36
C PRO A 33 -10.66 13.68 -11.26
N GLU A 34 -10.76 14.70 -12.10
CA GLU A 34 -9.86 15.84 -12.14
C GLU A 34 -10.63 17.13 -11.88
N LEU A 35 -10.08 18.02 -11.06
CA LEU A 35 -10.63 19.34 -10.83
C LEU A 35 -10.28 20.26 -12.00
N VAL A 36 -11.31 20.77 -12.66
CA VAL A 36 -11.17 21.71 -13.80
C VAL A 36 -10.95 23.13 -13.29
N GLY A 37 -11.79 23.59 -12.37
CA GLY A 37 -11.71 24.94 -11.79
C GLY A 37 -12.92 25.29 -10.94
N PRO A 38 -12.91 26.50 -10.31
CA PRO A 38 -14.03 26.98 -9.50
C PRO A 38 -15.20 27.49 -10.36
N VAL A 39 -16.41 27.38 -9.82
CA VAL A 39 -17.62 28.03 -10.34
C VAL A 39 -17.71 29.43 -9.73
N LEU A 40 -17.13 30.43 -10.38
CA LEU A 40 -17.03 31.80 -9.83
C LEU A 40 -18.37 32.39 -9.43
N ALA A 41 -19.44 32.12 -10.17
CA ALA A 41 -20.78 32.58 -9.86
C ALA A 41 -21.27 32.06 -8.51
N ALA A 42 -20.82 30.88 -8.05
CA ALA A 42 -21.22 30.29 -6.78
C ALA A 42 -20.51 30.92 -5.56
N ARG A 43 -19.55 31.81 -5.77
CA ARG A 43 -18.87 32.56 -4.69
C ARG A 43 -19.68 33.73 -4.15
N LYS A 44 -20.62 34.24 -4.95
CA LYS A 44 -21.41 35.42 -4.59
C LYS A 44 -22.15 35.19 -3.27
N GLY A 45 -21.89 36.08 -2.30
CA GLY A 45 -22.48 36.03 -0.94
C GLY A 45 -21.83 35.01 -0.01
N ARG A 46 -20.72 34.38 -0.42
CA ARG A 46 -19.95 33.41 0.37
C ARG A 46 -18.49 33.79 0.53
N GLU A 47 -18.09 34.98 0.15
CA GLU A 47 -16.70 35.44 0.09
C GLU A 47 -15.98 35.27 1.44
N GLY A 48 -16.68 35.50 2.56
CA GLY A 48 -16.10 35.29 3.92
C GLY A 48 -15.95 33.85 4.36
N GLN A 49 -16.47 32.88 3.59
CA GLN A 49 -16.35 31.43 3.86
C GLN A 49 -15.27 30.76 3.01
N LEU A 50 -14.65 31.50 2.10
CA LEU A 50 -13.67 30.98 1.16
C LEU A 50 -12.27 31.35 1.62
N HIS A 51 -11.39 30.35 1.64
CA HIS A 51 -10.03 30.54 2.11
C HIS A 51 -9.02 30.05 1.07
N ARG A 52 -7.91 30.82 0.88
CA ARG A 52 -6.80 30.37 0.05
C ARG A 52 -6.10 29.20 0.71
N PHE A 53 -5.78 28.16 -0.06
CA PHE A 53 -4.87 27.13 0.38
C PHE A 53 -3.44 27.71 0.48
N VAL A 54 -2.81 27.51 1.61
CA VAL A 54 -1.40 27.88 1.82
C VAL A 54 -0.61 26.60 2.06
N MET A 55 0.35 26.32 1.16
CA MET A 55 1.22 25.16 1.32
C MET A 55 2.05 25.31 2.60
N PRO A 56 2.09 24.32 3.49
CA PRO A 56 2.96 24.34 4.64
C PRO A 56 4.43 24.57 4.24
N ARG A 57 5.16 25.36 5.00
CA ARG A 57 6.60 25.54 4.80
C ARG A 57 7.40 24.35 5.34
N TYR A 58 6.90 23.72 6.38
CA TYR A 58 7.57 22.61 7.05
C TYR A 58 6.73 21.35 6.91
N CYS A 59 7.40 20.20 6.85
CA CYS A 59 6.75 18.90 6.82
C CYS A 59 5.92 18.68 8.09
N PRO A 60 4.61 18.42 8.00
CA PRO A 60 3.76 18.24 9.18
C PRO A 60 4.14 17.00 10.00
N SER A 61 4.89 16.06 9.41
CA SER A 61 5.28 14.81 10.10
C SER A 61 6.62 14.90 10.81
N CYS A 62 7.61 15.60 10.23
CA CYS A 62 8.97 15.63 10.79
C CYS A 62 9.55 17.03 11.00
N GLY A 63 8.82 18.11 10.69
CA GLY A 63 9.26 19.48 10.87
C GLY A 63 10.36 19.96 9.90
N THR A 64 10.82 19.11 8.97
CA THR A 64 11.84 19.49 7.98
C THR A 64 11.27 20.50 6.98
N GLU A 65 12.03 21.51 6.59
CA GLU A 65 11.62 22.48 5.59
C GLU A 65 11.37 21.78 4.24
N LEU A 66 10.20 22.04 3.65
CA LEU A 66 9.80 21.47 2.37
C LEU A 66 10.54 22.19 1.23
N ALA A 67 10.98 21.44 0.23
CA ALA A 67 11.71 21.95 -0.90
C ALA A 67 11.31 21.28 -2.23
N PRO A 68 11.51 21.96 -3.38
CA PRO A 68 11.48 21.28 -4.66
C PRO A 68 12.69 20.35 -4.77
N GLU A 69 12.56 19.25 -5.49
CA GLU A 69 13.65 18.29 -5.68
C GLU A 69 14.77 18.86 -6.56
N LYS A 70 14.39 19.67 -7.54
CA LYS A 70 15.30 20.39 -8.43
C LYS A 70 14.75 21.78 -8.73
N GLU A 71 15.62 22.67 -9.16
CA GLU A 71 15.23 24.02 -9.58
C GLU A 71 14.15 23.99 -10.67
N GLY A 72 13.08 24.75 -10.47
CA GLY A 72 11.92 24.81 -11.37
C GLY A 72 10.88 23.72 -11.19
N ASP A 73 11.08 22.77 -10.29
CA ASP A 73 10.06 21.76 -9.94
C ASP A 73 8.85 22.44 -9.26
N LYS A 74 7.65 22.05 -9.69
CA LYS A 74 6.39 22.55 -9.13
C LYS A 74 5.92 21.74 -7.92
N ASP A 75 6.47 20.55 -7.75
CA ASP A 75 6.19 19.68 -6.63
C ASP A 75 7.10 19.99 -5.45
N ILE A 76 6.49 20.37 -4.36
CA ILE A 76 7.20 20.63 -3.09
C ILE A 76 7.09 19.36 -2.23
N ARG A 77 8.24 18.88 -1.74
CA ARG A 77 8.35 17.62 -1.00
C ARG A 77 9.21 17.77 0.24
N CYS A 78 9.08 16.82 1.16
CA CYS A 78 9.97 16.70 2.30
C CYS A 78 11.29 16.04 1.86
N PRO A 79 12.45 16.71 1.97
CA PRO A 79 13.75 16.14 1.59
C PRO A 79 14.29 15.11 2.59
N ASN A 80 13.70 15.03 3.79
CA ASN A 80 14.10 14.05 4.80
C ASN A 80 13.58 12.64 4.43
N VAL A 81 14.26 11.99 3.49
CA VAL A 81 13.86 10.67 3.01
C VAL A 81 14.15 9.59 4.07
N GLU A 82 15.21 9.73 4.83
CA GLU A 82 15.70 8.72 5.77
C GLU A 82 14.76 8.56 6.97
N SER A 83 14.52 9.66 7.71
CA SER A 83 13.89 9.60 9.04
C SER A 83 12.51 10.24 9.14
N CYS A 84 11.91 10.70 8.03
CA CYS A 84 10.55 11.21 8.07
C CYS A 84 9.54 10.08 8.31
N PRO A 85 8.77 10.09 9.43
CA PRO A 85 7.84 9.00 9.75
C PRO A 85 6.79 8.75 8.67
N ALA A 86 6.24 9.81 8.07
CA ALA A 86 5.26 9.66 7.00
C ALA A 86 5.85 9.03 5.73
N GLN A 87 7.11 9.33 5.40
CA GLN A 87 7.77 8.69 4.27
C GLN A 87 8.13 7.24 4.59
N LEU A 88 8.59 6.95 5.80
CA LEU A 88 8.86 5.57 6.24
C LEU A 88 7.59 4.73 6.20
N SER A 89 6.46 5.23 6.74
CA SER A 89 5.17 4.52 6.66
C SER A 89 4.81 4.16 5.21
N ASN A 90 4.99 5.09 4.27
CA ASN A 90 4.70 4.85 2.85
C ASN A 90 5.69 3.86 2.21
N ARG A 91 6.98 3.88 2.59
CA ARG A 91 7.96 2.89 2.09
C ARG A 91 7.66 1.48 2.64
N ILE A 92 7.27 1.37 3.92
CA ILE A 92 6.80 0.09 4.50
C ILE A 92 5.54 -0.42 3.77
N LEU A 93 4.59 0.47 3.49
CA LEU A 93 3.38 0.11 2.73
C LEU A 93 3.70 -0.32 1.29
N HIS A 94 4.64 0.37 0.64
CA HIS A 94 5.12 -0.01 -0.71
C HIS A 94 5.81 -1.37 -0.69
N LEU A 95 6.70 -1.60 0.26
CA LEU A 95 7.40 -2.86 0.48
C LEU A 95 6.41 -4.02 0.69
N ALA A 96 5.29 -3.78 1.39
CA ALA A 96 4.25 -4.77 1.62
C ALA A 96 3.33 -4.98 0.40
N SER A 97 3.41 -4.13 -0.62
CA SER A 97 2.52 -4.20 -1.77
C SER A 97 2.70 -5.47 -2.61
N ARG A 98 1.67 -5.82 -3.40
CA ARG A 98 1.70 -6.96 -4.34
C ARG A 98 2.84 -6.90 -5.36
N GLN A 99 3.32 -5.71 -5.67
CA GLN A 99 4.43 -5.50 -6.60
C GLN A 99 5.81 -5.70 -5.96
N ALA A 100 5.89 -5.76 -4.63
CA ALA A 100 7.10 -6.02 -3.88
C ALA A 100 6.97 -7.37 -3.13
N PHE A 101 6.98 -7.39 -1.81
CA PHE A 101 6.97 -8.65 -1.05
C PHE A 101 5.58 -9.29 -0.88
N ASP A 102 4.49 -8.59 -1.22
CA ASP A 102 3.11 -9.07 -1.10
C ASP A 102 2.75 -9.55 0.32
N ILE A 103 3.03 -8.72 1.31
CA ILE A 103 2.82 -9.03 2.72
C ILE A 103 1.37 -8.74 3.08
N GLU A 104 0.57 -9.77 3.25
CA GLU A 104 -0.80 -9.64 3.72
C GLU A 104 -0.85 -9.07 5.15
N HIS A 105 -1.93 -8.37 5.48
CA HIS A 105 -2.17 -7.70 6.78
C HIS A 105 -1.22 -6.56 7.14
N LEU A 106 -0.23 -6.23 6.31
CA LEU A 106 0.60 -5.03 6.45
C LEU A 106 0.06 -3.91 5.55
N GLY A 107 -1.14 -3.44 5.89
CA GLY A 107 -1.78 -2.29 5.23
C GLY A 107 -1.43 -0.96 5.90
N GLU A 108 -2.09 0.12 5.45
CA GLU A 108 -1.84 1.50 5.91
C GLU A 108 -1.90 1.65 7.44
N GLN A 109 -2.92 1.05 8.08
CA GLN A 109 -3.08 1.13 9.55
C GLN A 109 -1.95 0.43 10.30
N SER A 110 -1.52 -0.74 9.83
CA SER A 110 -0.41 -1.49 10.42
C SER A 110 0.92 -0.78 10.20
N ALA A 111 1.16 -0.24 9.00
CA ALA A 111 2.37 0.53 8.69
C ALA A 111 2.47 1.79 9.57
N LEU A 112 1.37 2.54 9.73
CA LEU A 112 1.31 3.69 10.64
C LEU A 112 1.54 3.28 12.09
N ALA A 113 0.91 2.20 12.55
CA ALA A 113 1.09 1.73 13.94
C ALA A 113 2.54 1.35 14.23
N LEU A 114 3.26 0.78 13.26
CA LEU A 114 4.67 0.41 13.39
C LEU A 114 5.61 1.63 13.40
N THR A 115 5.34 2.63 12.58
CA THR A 115 6.29 3.71 12.27
C THR A 115 5.93 5.07 12.90
N ASN A 116 4.67 5.26 13.26
CA ASN A 116 4.15 6.49 13.87
C ASN A 116 2.93 6.20 14.75
N PRO A 117 3.10 5.48 15.87
CA PRO A 117 2.01 5.11 16.77
C PRO A 117 1.29 6.31 17.39
N GLU A 118 1.96 7.46 17.44
CA GLU A 118 1.40 8.73 17.94
C GLU A 118 0.60 9.50 16.88
N ASN A 119 0.41 8.93 15.70
CA ASN A 119 -0.47 9.53 14.70
C ASN A 119 -1.89 9.70 15.28
N ASN A 120 -2.46 10.90 15.08
CA ASN A 120 -3.75 11.31 15.65
C ASN A 120 -3.79 11.42 17.19
N ARG A 121 -2.63 11.57 17.85
CA ARG A 121 -2.60 11.94 19.27
C ARG A 121 -3.34 13.27 19.47
N PRO A 122 -4.27 13.37 20.43
CA PRO A 122 -4.95 14.64 20.72
C PRO A 122 -3.98 15.69 21.26
N ASP A 123 -4.24 16.95 20.96
CA ASP A 123 -3.40 18.07 21.38
C ASP A 123 -3.62 18.43 22.88
N SER A 124 -4.78 18.05 23.43
CA SER A 124 -5.16 18.38 24.79
C SER A 124 -5.79 17.21 25.54
N VAL A 125 -5.68 17.26 26.86
CA VAL A 125 -6.31 16.26 27.76
C VAL A 125 -7.83 16.31 27.71
N SER A 126 -8.41 17.43 27.30
CA SER A 126 -9.88 17.58 27.16
C SER A 126 -10.46 16.70 26.05
N GLU A 127 -9.62 16.29 25.10
CA GLU A 127 -10.01 15.38 24.04
C GLU A 127 -9.67 13.92 24.34
N TYR A 128 -9.05 13.64 25.49
CA TYR A 128 -8.62 12.30 25.87
C TYR A 128 -9.59 11.64 26.83
N LEU A 129 -10.16 10.51 26.43
CA LEU A 129 -11.01 9.67 27.26
C LEU A 129 -10.40 8.25 27.34
N PRO A 130 -9.65 7.92 28.41
CA PRO A 130 -8.94 6.65 28.54
C PRO A 130 -9.91 5.46 28.61
N ASP A 131 -9.42 4.28 28.18
CA ASP A 131 -10.10 2.98 28.28
C ASP A 131 -11.52 2.91 27.70
N THR A 132 -11.90 3.91 26.90
CA THR A 132 -13.24 3.99 26.30
C THR A 132 -13.18 3.60 24.83
N ARG A 133 -13.98 2.61 24.45
CA ARG A 133 -14.03 2.08 23.07
C ARG A 133 -15.11 2.71 22.22
N GLU A 134 -16.20 3.13 22.83
CA GLU A 134 -17.38 3.70 22.20
C GLU A 134 -18.22 4.47 23.21
N ILE A 135 -18.93 5.47 22.75
CA ILE A 135 -19.96 6.17 23.51
C ILE A 135 -21.30 5.66 23.01
N THR A 136 -22.08 5.02 23.88
CA THR A 136 -23.40 4.50 23.52
C THR A 136 -24.49 5.48 23.91
N VAL A 137 -25.42 5.73 22.97
CA VAL A 137 -26.58 6.60 23.17
C VAL A 137 -27.86 5.86 22.76
N ALA A 138 -29.00 6.23 23.36
CA ALA A 138 -30.30 5.77 22.87
C ALA A 138 -30.72 6.56 21.61
N PRO A 139 -31.67 6.05 20.80
CA PRO A 139 -32.18 6.76 19.66
C PRO A 139 -32.66 8.17 20.00
N GLY A 140 -32.14 9.15 19.27
CA GLY A 140 -32.49 10.57 19.48
C GLY A 140 -31.83 11.24 20.68
N GLN A 141 -31.01 10.56 21.45
CA GLN A 141 -30.22 11.17 22.50
C GLN A 141 -28.92 11.77 21.97
N GLU A 142 -28.53 12.92 22.49
CA GLU A 142 -27.19 13.48 22.30
C GLU A 142 -26.20 12.78 23.23
N PRO A 143 -24.92 12.63 22.81
CA PRO A 143 -23.89 12.11 23.68
C PRO A 143 -23.69 13.02 24.91
N PRO A 144 -23.36 12.44 26.08
CA PRO A 144 -23.07 13.24 27.27
C PRO A 144 -21.86 14.13 27.02
N LEU A 145 -21.87 15.33 27.56
CA LEU A 145 -20.70 16.20 27.61
C LEU A 145 -19.62 15.50 28.45
N TYR A 146 -18.42 15.44 27.93
CA TYR A 146 -17.26 14.93 28.64
C TYR A 146 -16.54 16.06 29.38
N GLU A 147 -16.40 15.92 30.67
CA GLU A 147 -15.56 16.78 31.50
C GLU A 147 -14.35 15.96 31.95
N PRO A 148 -13.12 16.33 31.55
CA PRO A 148 -11.93 15.56 31.90
C PRO A 148 -11.67 15.66 33.43
N ASP A 149 -11.20 14.57 34.01
CA ASP A 149 -10.68 14.58 35.38
C ASP A 149 -9.48 15.55 35.45
N PRO A 150 -9.46 16.51 36.39
CA PRO A 150 -8.34 17.44 36.56
C PRO A 150 -6.97 16.77 36.79
N ALA A 151 -6.98 15.53 37.29
CA ALA A 151 -5.76 14.75 37.50
C ALA A 151 -5.31 13.99 36.23
N LEU A 152 -6.14 13.95 35.19
CA LEU A 152 -5.84 13.22 33.97
C LEU A 152 -4.69 13.89 33.20
N GLN A 153 -3.78 13.06 32.71
CA GLN A 153 -2.68 13.48 31.85
C GLN A 153 -2.65 12.62 30.59
N LEU A 154 -2.19 13.18 29.49
CA LEU A 154 -1.90 12.39 28.31
C LEU A 154 -0.75 11.41 28.61
N PRO A 155 -0.82 10.14 28.17
CA PRO A 155 0.28 9.18 28.32
C PRO A 155 1.58 9.72 27.73
N GLU A 156 2.72 9.21 28.16
CA GLU A 156 4.00 9.50 27.52
C GLU A 156 3.97 9.07 26.05
N MET A 157 4.73 9.78 25.21
CA MET A 157 4.85 9.44 23.80
C MET A 157 5.59 8.12 23.63
N GLN A 158 5.06 7.26 22.77
CA GLN A 158 5.66 5.99 22.44
C GLN A 158 6.74 6.15 21.36
N SER A 159 7.81 5.38 21.48
CA SER A 159 8.74 5.19 20.38
C SER A 159 8.13 4.23 19.33
N PRO A 160 8.35 4.47 18.04
CA PRO A 160 7.91 3.54 17.00
C PRO A 160 8.65 2.20 17.10
N ALA A 161 7.95 1.11 16.77
CA ALA A 161 8.55 -0.22 16.71
C ALA A 161 9.46 -0.41 15.48
N VAL A 162 9.23 0.39 14.44
CA VAL A 162 10.00 0.40 13.18
C VAL A 162 10.47 1.83 12.92
N THR A 163 11.77 2.01 12.89
CA THR A 163 12.44 3.29 12.58
C THR A 163 13.10 3.29 11.21
N SER A 164 13.26 2.11 10.62
CA SER A 164 13.83 1.88 9.30
C SER A 164 13.25 0.60 8.70
N GLU A 165 13.31 0.45 7.39
CA GLU A 165 12.99 -0.81 6.70
C GLU A 165 13.91 -1.96 7.16
N ALA A 166 15.06 -1.64 7.73
CA ALA A 166 15.98 -2.61 8.32
C ALA A 166 15.35 -3.39 9.49
N ASP A 167 14.44 -2.75 10.24
CA ASP A 167 13.88 -3.33 11.47
C ASP A 167 12.80 -4.40 11.17
N LEU A 168 12.17 -4.32 9.98
CA LEU A 168 10.90 -5.00 9.69
C LEU A 168 10.96 -6.52 9.85
N PHE A 169 11.98 -7.17 9.27
CA PHE A 169 12.05 -8.63 9.22
C PHE A 169 12.66 -9.26 10.49
N SER A 170 13.05 -8.45 11.46
CA SER A 170 13.49 -8.88 12.79
C SER A 170 12.40 -8.80 13.84
N LEU A 171 11.24 -8.20 13.52
CA LEU A 171 10.12 -8.04 14.44
C LEU A 171 9.56 -9.38 14.91
N ARG A 172 9.29 -9.44 16.20
CA ARG A 172 8.61 -10.54 16.89
C ARG A 172 7.33 -10.03 17.54
N ALA A 173 6.45 -10.94 17.87
CA ALA A 173 5.19 -10.59 18.51
C ALA A 173 5.39 -9.78 19.79
N GLU A 174 6.41 -10.13 20.59
CA GLU A 174 6.74 -9.46 21.86
C GLU A 174 7.05 -7.98 21.67
N ASP A 175 7.74 -7.63 20.58
CA ASP A 175 8.14 -6.26 20.26
C ASP A 175 6.92 -5.36 19.95
N LEU A 176 5.78 -5.97 19.62
CA LEU A 176 4.54 -5.29 19.24
C LEU A 176 3.50 -5.23 20.38
N ARG A 177 3.78 -5.81 21.54
CA ARG A 177 2.83 -5.95 22.65
C ARG A 177 2.31 -4.61 23.15
N ASP A 178 3.20 -3.64 23.30
CA ASP A 178 2.89 -2.37 23.94
C ASP A 178 2.60 -1.24 22.93
N VAL A 179 2.59 -1.57 21.62
CA VAL A 179 2.25 -0.59 20.59
C VAL A 179 0.78 -0.22 20.67
N ARG A 180 0.52 1.06 20.95
CA ARG A 180 -0.81 1.66 21.06
C ARG A 180 -1.02 2.64 19.93
N ILE A 181 -2.25 2.76 19.46
CA ILE A 181 -2.66 3.74 18.46
C ILE A 181 -3.81 4.58 18.97
N TRP A 182 -3.82 5.82 18.56
CA TRP A 182 -4.90 6.75 18.84
C TRP A 182 -6.06 6.52 17.88
N ARG A 183 -7.25 6.35 18.42
CA ARG A 183 -8.50 6.26 17.66
C ARG A 183 -9.54 7.19 18.25
N GLU A 184 -10.25 7.89 17.38
CA GLU A 184 -11.42 8.63 17.76
C GLU A 184 -12.52 7.67 18.23
N ILE A 185 -13.12 7.98 19.37
CA ILE A 185 -14.15 7.16 19.99
C ILE A 185 -15.46 7.35 19.21
N PRO A 186 -16.06 6.31 18.61
CA PRO A 186 -17.29 6.43 17.87
C PRO A 186 -18.49 6.59 18.80
N ILE A 187 -19.50 7.35 18.33
CA ILE A 187 -20.80 7.41 18.96
C ILE A 187 -21.68 6.33 18.34
N ILE A 188 -22.13 5.39 19.16
CA ILE A 188 -22.94 4.24 18.73
C ILE A 188 -24.36 4.39 19.29
N GLU A 189 -25.33 4.62 18.40
CA GLU A 189 -26.74 4.59 18.75
C GLU A 189 -27.20 3.13 18.86
N VAL A 190 -27.78 2.79 20.03
CA VAL A 190 -28.27 1.44 20.33
C VAL A 190 -29.77 1.49 20.51
N ALA A 191 -30.51 0.98 19.51
CA ALA A 191 -31.95 0.75 19.61
C ALA A 191 -32.21 -0.68 20.08
N GLN A 192 -33.17 -0.87 20.96
CA GLN A 192 -33.63 -2.16 21.42
C GLN A 192 -35.07 -2.35 20.95
N ASP A 193 -35.24 -3.28 20.00
CA ASP A 193 -36.55 -3.69 19.53
C ASP A 193 -36.95 -5.03 20.17
N THR A 194 -38.23 -5.16 20.47
CA THR A 194 -38.81 -6.42 20.94
C THR A 194 -39.83 -6.89 19.91
N ASP A 195 -39.61 -8.05 19.33
CA ASP A 195 -40.54 -8.67 18.40
C ASP A 195 -41.88 -8.89 19.13
N PRO A 196 -42.97 -8.31 18.67
CA PRO A 196 -44.27 -8.38 19.35
C PRO A 196 -44.89 -9.77 19.38
N VAL A 197 -44.46 -10.69 18.50
CA VAL A 197 -44.99 -12.04 18.39
C VAL A 197 -44.14 -13.05 19.19
N THR A 198 -42.83 -12.95 19.11
CA THR A 198 -41.92 -13.93 19.73
C THR A 198 -41.35 -13.46 21.07
N GLY A 199 -41.51 -12.18 21.43
CA GLY A 199 -40.88 -11.57 22.60
C GLY A 199 -39.34 -11.46 22.53
N LYS A 200 -38.75 -11.81 21.40
CA LYS A 200 -37.29 -11.79 21.19
C LYS A 200 -36.79 -10.36 21.12
N LYS A 201 -35.84 -10.03 22.00
CA LYS A 201 -35.18 -8.73 22.00
C LYS A 201 -34.03 -8.72 20.97
N THR A 202 -34.07 -7.78 20.04
CA THR A 202 -32.99 -7.52 19.09
C THR A 202 -32.38 -6.15 19.40
N LYS A 203 -31.04 -6.06 19.30
CA LYS A 203 -30.31 -4.80 19.44
C LYS A 203 -29.77 -4.38 18.07
N THR A 204 -30.19 -3.23 17.60
CA THR A 204 -29.66 -2.60 16.40
C THR A 204 -28.63 -1.55 16.82
N ARG A 205 -27.46 -1.58 16.20
CA ARG A 205 -26.34 -0.65 16.46
C ARG A 205 -26.08 0.17 15.21
N LYS A 206 -26.06 1.48 15.33
CA LYS A 206 -25.80 2.43 14.24
C LYS A 206 -24.69 3.38 14.65
N ASN A 207 -23.63 3.45 13.83
CA ASN A 207 -22.57 4.43 14.03
C ASN A 207 -23.08 5.82 13.58
N ARG A 208 -23.03 6.83 14.47
CA ARG A 208 -23.41 8.22 14.22
C ARG A 208 -22.23 9.11 13.84
N GLY A 209 -21.00 8.61 13.92
CA GLY A 209 -19.78 9.36 13.65
C GLY A 209 -18.82 9.41 14.84
N GLY A 210 -17.80 10.25 14.73
CA GLY A 210 -16.82 10.47 15.79
C GLY A 210 -17.38 11.38 16.90
N SER A 211 -16.81 11.24 18.09
CA SER A 211 -17.19 12.04 19.27
C SER A 211 -16.32 13.28 19.47
N GLY A 212 -15.20 13.42 18.73
CA GLY A 212 -14.15 14.37 19.01
C GLY A 212 -13.26 13.96 20.20
N LEU A 213 -13.52 12.81 20.82
CA LEU A 213 -12.73 12.26 21.92
C LEU A 213 -11.88 11.10 21.42
N TRP A 214 -10.69 10.96 21.97
CA TRP A 214 -9.69 9.98 21.57
C TRP A 214 -9.31 9.05 22.70
N SER A 215 -8.99 7.80 22.36
CA SER A 215 -8.44 6.82 23.29
C SER A 215 -7.32 6.03 22.63
N GLN A 216 -6.49 5.41 23.48
CA GLN A 216 -5.44 4.50 23.02
C GLN A 216 -5.95 3.06 22.97
N PHE A 217 -5.63 2.38 21.85
CA PHE A 217 -5.98 0.97 21.63
C PHE A 217 -4.73 0.16 21.30
N PRO A 218 -4.61 -1.09 21.75
CA PRO A 218 -3.55 -1.96 21.27
C PRO A 218 -3.68 -2.13 19.73
N ALA A 219 -2.55 -1.99 19.02
CA ALA A 219 -2.54 -2.09 17.56
C ALA A 219 -2.49 -3.55 17.10
N PHE A 220 -1.71 -4.38 17.78
CA PHE A 220 -1.32 -5.71 17.34
C PHE A 220 -1.79 -6.84 18.28
N TYR A 221 -2.32 -6.49 19.43
CA TYR A 221 -2.79 -7.45 20.43
C TYR A 221 -4.28 -7.33 20.65
N ASN A 222 -4.90 -8.45 20.97
CA ASN A 222 -6.29 -8.45 21.45
C ASN A 222 -6.35 -7.78 22.82
N LEU A 223 -7.46 -7.10 23.08
CA LEU A 223 -7.71 -6.64 24.44
C LEU A 223 -7.95 -7.86 25.34
N PRO A 224 -7.40 -7.89 26.55
CA PRO A 224 -7.63 -8.98 27.48
C PRO A 224 -9.13 -9.09 27.79
N ALA A 225 -9.60 -10.31 28.08
CA ALA A 225 -10.97 -10.52 28.51
C ALA A 225 -11.21 -9.81 29.86
N LYS A 226 -12.48 -9.53 30.18
CA LYS A 226 -12.84 -8.86 31.42
C LYS A 226 -12.44 -9.74 32.61
N GLY A 227 -11.50 -9.27 33.40
CA GLY A 227 -10.95 -9.98 34.56
C GLY A 227 -9.55 -10.56 34.33
N ASP A 228 -9.06 -10.62 33.12
CA ASP A 228 -7.70 -11.05 32.82
C ASP A 228 -6.69 -9.93 33.08
N LYS A 229 -5.43 -10.32 33.30
CA LYS A 229 -4.33 -9.35 33.40
C LYS A 229 -3.94 -8.86 32.00
N ALA A 230 -3.46 -7.62 31.90
CA ALA A 230 -2.95 -7.08 30.64
C ALA A 230 -1.78 -7.92 30.07
N SER A 231 -1.00 -8.57 30.94
CA SER A 231 0.07 -9.52 30.58
C SER A 231 -0.41 -10.75 29.81
N ASP A 232 -1.68 -11.11 29.93
CA ASP A 232 -2.25 -12.33 29.34
C ASP A 232 -2.82 -12.06 27.93
N ALA A 233 -2.74 -10.80 27.47
CA ALA A 233 -3.14 -10.44 26.12
C ALA A 233 -2.35 -11.24 25.07
N GLN A 234 -3.06 -11.73 24.06
CA GLN A 234 -2.49 -12.51 22.97
C GLN A 234 -2.39 -11.66 21.71
N PRO A 235 -1.39 -11.89 20.85
CA PRO A 235 -1.34 -11.27 19.53
C PRO A 235 -2.66 -11.48 18.78
N SER A 236 -3.10 -10.48 18.05
CA SER A 236 -4.27 -10.64 17.19
C SER A 236 -3.98 -11.65 16.09
N ARG A 237 -5.02 -12.30 15.55
CA ARG A 237 -4.87 -13.22 14.41
C ARG A 237 -4.15 -12.56 13.24
N THR A 238 -4.54 -11.33 12.90
CA THR A 238 -3.91 -10.56 11.81
C THR A 238 -2.44 -10.26 12.07
N THR A 239 -2.04 -10.07 13.33
CA THR A 239 -0.62 -9.90 13.70
C THR A 239 0.17 -11.17 13.48
N VAL A 240 -0.37 -12.33 13.88
CA VAL A 240 0.29 -13.63 13.68
C VAL A 240 0.44 -13.92 12.18
N GLU A 241 -0.61 -13.67 11.39
CA GLU A 241 -0.59 -13.84 9.94
C GLU A 241 0.42 -12.88 9.29
N MET A 242 0.45 -11.60 9.63
CA MET A 242 1.43 -10.62 9.15
C MET A 242 2.88 -11.05 9.44
N LEU A 243 3.18 -11.49 10.65
CA LEU A 243 4.53 -11.97 11.00
C LEU A 243 4.90 -13.27 10.27
N SER A 244 3.92 -14.12 9.94
CA SER A 244 4.13 -15.28 9.08
C SER A 244 4.50 -14.87 7.65
N GLU A 245 3.89 -13.82 7.11
CA GLU A 245 4.22 -13.30 5.78
C GLU A 245 5.66 -12.76 5.71
N PHE A 246 6.20 -12.18 6.79
CA PHE A 246 7.61 -11.77 6.84
C PHE A 246 8.57 -12.94 6.60
N ASN A 247 8.23 -14.15 7.06
CA ASN A 247 9.04 -15.33 6.79
C ASN A 247 8.96 -15.77 5.32
N LYS A 248 7.79 -15.65 4.69
CA LYS A 248 7.63 -15.95 3.26
C LYS A 248 8.39 -14.95 2.37
N ALA A 249 8.51 -13.70 2.79
CA ALA A 249 9.27 -12.68 2.06
C ALA A 249 10.76 -13.03 1.92
N LYS A 250 11.32 -13.93 2.75
CA LYS A 250 12.70 -14.42 2.65
C LYS A 250 12.95 -15.22 1.36
N ASP A 251 11.91 -15.85 0.84
CA ASP A 251 11.94 -16.62 -0.40
C ASP A 251 11.54 -15.79 -1.63
N ALA A 252 11.45 -14.45 -1.47
CA ALA A 252 11.05 -13.57 -2.56
C ALA A 252 12.09 -13.55 -3.69
N GLU A 253 11.60 -13.56 -4.93
CA GLU A 253 12.42 -13.41 -6.13
C GLU A 253 13.19 -12.09 -6.11
N LEU A 254 14.39 -12.07 -6.68
CA LEU A 254 15.27 -10.90 -6.72
C LEU A 254 14.59 -9.62 -7.22
N TRP A 255 13.73 -9.72 -8.26
CA TRP A 255 13.05 -8.55 -8.77
C TRP A 255 12.09 -7.91 -7.75
N ARG A 256 11.48 -8.71 -6.87
CA ARG A 256 10.63 -8.22 -5.78
C ARG A 256 11.45 -7.47 -4.73
N VAL A 257 12.64 -7.98 -4.42
CA VAL A 257 13.60 -7.31 -3.54
C VAL A 257 14.00 -5.95 -4.12
N LEU A 258 14.33 -5.89 -5.41
CA LEU A 258 14.68 -4.64 -6.08
C LEU A 258 13.55 -3.60 -6.06
N VAL A 259 12.30 -4.04 -6.25
CA VAL A 259 11.13 -3.15 -6.12
C VAL A 259 10.97 -2.66 -4.68
N ALA A 260 11.13 -3.57 -3.70
CA ALA A 260 11.00 -3.25 -2.28
C ALA A 260 12.03 -2.24 -1.78
N LEU A 261 13.23 -2.21 -2.37
CA LEU A 261 14.26 -1.19 -2.07
C LEU A 261 13.85 0.24 -2.47
N SER A 262 12.71 0.41 -3.13
CA SER A 262 12.17 1.72 -3.53
C SER A 262 13.17 2.58 -4.31
N ILE A 263 14.02 1.94 -5.14
CA ILE A 263 14.96 2.65 -6.01
C ILE A 263 14.18 3.45 -7.04
N ARG A 264 14.51 4.73 -7.17
CA ARG A 264 13.81 5.62 -8.10
C ARG A 264 13.86 5.07 -9.54
N HIS A 265 12.74 5.16 -10.24
CA HIS A 265 12.52 4.64 -11.60
C HIS A 265 12.56 3.10 -11.76
N VAL A 266 12.76 2.36 -10.67
CA VAL A 266 12.78 0.88 -10.69
C VAL A 266 11.42 0.35 -10.24
N GLY A 267 10.52 0.14 -11.20
CA GLY A 267 9.27 -0.59 -11.00
C GLY A 267 9.42 -2.07 -11.37
N ALA A 268 8.37 -2.87 -11.18
CA ALA A 268 8.40 -4.31 -11.43
C ALA A 268 8.91 -4.70 -12.84
N PRO A 269 8.53 -4.03 -13.95
CA PRO A 269 9.07 -4.37 -15.27
C PRO A 269 10.59 -4.22 -15.35
N THR A 270 11.11 -3.08 -14.88
CA THR A 270 12.56 -2.80 -14.88
C THR A 270 13.32 -3.73 -13.93
N ALA A 271 12.78 -3.96 -12.73
CA ALA A 271 13.37 -4.86 -11.76
C ALA A 271 13.54 -6.28 -12.30
N ARG A 272 12.56 -6.79 -13.06
CA ARG A 272 12.65 -8.11 -13.73
C ARG A 272 13.75 -8.16 -14.77
N LEU A 273 13.92 -7.11 -15.59
CA LEU A 273 15.01 -7.06 -16.56
C LEU A 273 16.38 -7.09 -15.88
N ILE A 274 16.55 -6.31 -14.81
CA ILE A 274 17.77 -6.27 -14.01
C ILE A 274 18.01 -7.64 -13.35
N ALA A 275 17.00 -8.20 -12.69
CA ALA A 275 17.11 -9.50 -12.01
C ALA A 275 17.43 -10.64 -12.99
N LYS A 276 16.85 -10.64 -14.18
CA LYS A 276 17.14 -11.62 -15.24
C LYS A 276 18.62 -11.56 -15.67
N ARG A 277 19.20 -10.36 -15.76
CA ARG A 277 20.58 -10.15 -16.21
C ARG A 277 21.61 -10.49 -15.13
N PHE A 278 21.39 -10.01 -13.89
CA PHE A 278 22.40 -10.08 -12.82
C PHE A 278 22.19 -11.25 -11.86
N ARG A 279 20.97 -11.77 -11.72
CA ARG A 279 20.57 -12.97 -10.99
C ARG A 279 20.72 -12.92 -9.47
N THR A 280 21.65 -12.17 -8.92
CA THR A 280 21.86 -12.02 -7.48
C THR A 280 21.88 -10.56 -7.08
N LEU A 281 21.50 -10.27 -5.84
CA LEU A 281 21.51 -8.91 -5.29
C LEU A 281 22.95 -8.37 -5.27
N ASP A 282 23.93 -9.20 -4.93
CA ASP A 282 25.35 -8.83 -4.92
C ASP A 282 25.87 -8.46 -6.32
N ALA A 283 25.45 -9.18 -7.36
CA ALA A 283 25.82 -8.86 -8.72
C ALA A 283 25.21 -7.51 -9.17
N VAL A 284 23.97 -7.21 -8.78
CA VAL A 284 23.37 -5.88 -9.02
C VAL A 284 24.12 -4.78 -8.26
N ALA A 285 24.49 -5.05 -7.00
CA ALA A 285 25.22 -4.10 -6.16
C ALA A 285 26.64 -3.80 -6.66
N ALA A 286 27.25 -4.76 -7.37
CA ALA A 286 28.59 -4.64 -7.98
C ALA A 286 28.57 -4.04 -9.39
N ALA A 287 27.41 -3.98 -10.05
CA ALA A 287 27.28 -3.56 -11.43
C ALA A 287 27.65 -2.06 -11.60
N SER A 288 28.35 -1.75 -12.69
CA SER A 288 28.61 -0.38 -13.12
C SER A 288 27.37 0.21 -13.83
N GLU A 289 27.35 1.55 -14.04
CA GLU A 289 26.31 2.16 -14.86
C GLU A 289 26.29 1.61 -16.29
N GLU A 290 27.47 1.35 -16.87
CA GLU A 290 27.60 0.76 -18.22
C GLU A 290 26.99 -0.65 -18.28
N ASP A 291 27.25 -1.48 -17.25
CA ASP A 291 26.65 -2.81 -17.15
C ASP A 291 25.13 -2.74 -17.07
N LEU A 292 24.59 -1.79 -16.30
CA LEU A 292 23.14 -1.59 -16.15
C LEU A 292 22.50 -1.06 -17.43
N VAL A 293 23.12 -0.10 -18.12
CA VAL A 293 22.66 0.41 -19.44
C VAL A 293 22.66 -0.67 -20.50
N SER A 294 23.57 -1.66 -20.41
CA SER A 294 23.62 -2.79 -21.35
C SER A 294 22.38 -3.69 -21.29
N VAL A 295 21.54 -3.55 -20.27
CA VAL A 295 20.28 -4.29 -20.14
C VAL A 295 19.23 -3.63 -21.01
N ASP A 296 18.68 -4.36 -21.99
CA ASP A 296 17.62 -3.85 -22.85
C ASP A 296 16.40 -3.37 -22.03
N GLY A 297 15.96 -2.14 -22.29
CA GLY A 297 14.90 -1.48 -21.51
C GLY A 297 15.37 -0.71 -20.26
N VAL A 298 16.67 -0.69 -19.94
CA VAL A 298 17.24 0.11 -18.86
C VAL A 298 17.97 1.32 -19.44
N GLY A 299 17.37 2.49 -19.32
CA GLY A 299 17.98 3.75 -19.77
C GLY A 299 19.01 4.31 -18.79
N ALA A 300 19.81 5.28 -19.23
CA ALA A 300 20.87 5.89 -18.43
C ALA A 300 20.36 6.46 -17.09
N GLU A 301 19.18 7.07 -17.04
CA GLU A 301 18.59 7.63 -15.82
C GLU A 301 18.26 6.53 -14.78
N ILE A 302 17.78 5.39 -15.26
CA ILE A 302 17.51 4.23 -14.39
C ILE A 302 18.82 3.62 -13.89
N ALA A 303 19.79 3.43 -14.78
CA ALA A 303 21.09 2.89 -14.45
C ALA A 303 21.81 3.74 -13.41
N ALA A 304 21.84 5.06 -13.58
CA ALA A 304 22.40 6.00 -12.63
C ALA A 304 21.68 5.93 -11.26
N SER A 305 20.34 5.79 -11.25
CA SER A 305 19.58 5.66 -10.01
C SER A 305 19.93 4.39 -9.24
N VAL A 306 20.06 3.25 -9.95
CA VAL A 306 20.44 1.96 -9.35
C VAL A 306 21.88 2.01 -8.83
N ALA A 307 22.83 2.43 -9.66
CA ALA A 307 24.24 2.51 -9.28
C ALA A 307 24.47 3.45 -8.09
N SER A 308 23.84 4.62 -8.11
CA SER A 308 23.92 5.61 -7.00
C SER A 308 23.33 5.04 -5.71
N TRP A 309 22.21 4.31 -5.79
CA TRP A 309 21.57 3.70 -4.61
C TRP A 309 22.51 2.69 -3.95
N PHE A 310 23.09 1.76 -4.72
CA PHE A 310 24.01 0.74 -4.21
C PHE A 310 25.37 1.32 -3.82
N LEU A 311 25.85 2.38 -4.49
CA LEU A 311 27.06 3.08 -4.07
C LEU A 311 26.92 3.67 -2.65
N GLN A 312 25.77 4.28 -2.34
CA GLN A 312 25.48 4.78 -1.00
C GLN A 312 25.29 3.65 0.03
N ALA A 313 24.80 2.49 -0.39
CA ALA A 313 24.64 1.33 0.47
C ALA A 313 25.95 0.58 0.77
N ARG A 314 27.07 0.91 0.10
CA ARG A 314 28.42 0.37 0.42
C ARG A 314 28.91 0.79 1.80
N ASP A 315 28.50 1.96 2.27
CA ASP A 315 28.76 2.35 3.65
C ASP A 315 27.76 1.63 4.57
N PRO A 316 28.22 0.68 5.42
CA PRO A 316 27.35 -0.07 6.31
C PRO A 316 26.66 0.79 7.36
N GLU A 317 27.20 2.00 7.64
CA GLU A 317 26.59 2.94 8.58
C GLU A 317 25.52 3.83 7.93
N SER A 318 25.48 3.91 6.59
CA SER A 318 24.40 4.58 5.88
C SER A 318 23.07 3.85 6.11
N TRP A 319 21.97 4.59 6.06
CA TRP A 319 20.65 3.98 6.22
C TRP A 319 20.35 2.88 5.16
N ARG A 320 20.86 3.05 3.93
CA ARG A 320 20.75 2.03 2.87
C ARG A 320 21.62 0.81 3.14
N GLY A 321 22.83 1.03 3.65
CA GLY A 321 23.71 -0.07 4.07
C GLY A 321 23.10 -0.87 5.21
N LYS A 322 22.54 -0.21 6.20
CA LYS A 322 21.79 -0.87 7.30
C LYS A 322 20.62 -1.70 6.81
N ILE A 323 19.86 -1.22 5.82
CA ILE A 323 18.78 -2.01 5.20
C ILE A 323 19.33 -3.27 4.55
N LEU A 324 20.34 -3.15 3.67
CA LEU A 324 20.91 -4.33 2.99
C LEU A 324 21.48 -5.33 3.97
N HIS A 325 22.23 -4.87 4.98
CA HIS A 325 22.82 -5.74 5.99
C HIS A 325 21.75 -6.47 6.81
N ALA A 326 20.73 -5.76 7.28
CA ALA A 326 19.64 -6.36 8.06
C ALA A 326 18.82 -7.35 7.21
N TRP A 327 18.52 -7.01 5.97
CA TRP A 327 17.79 -7.89 5.06
C TRP A 327 18.59 -9.15 4.71
N ALA A 328 19.89 -9.02 4.41
CA ALA A 328 20.76 -10.16 4.19
C ALA A 328 20.85 -11.07 5.42
N SER A 329 20.95 -10.47 6.63
CA SER A 329 20.95 -11.21 7.91
C SER A 329 19.62 -11.94 8.15
N ALA A 330 18.50 -11.40 7.66
CA ALA A 330 17.19 -12.03 7.72
C ALA A 330 16.97 -13.08 6.61
N GLY A 331 17.91 -13.22 5.64
CA GLY A 331 17.79 -14.12 4.50
C GLY A 331 17.11 -13.52 3.26
N ILE A 332 16.77 -12.23 3.27
CA ILE A 332 16.17 -11.54 2.12
C ILE A 332 17.23 -11.30 1.05
N GLY A 333 16.89 -11.60 -0.20
CA GLY A 333 17.78 -11.40 -1.36
C GLY A 333 18.85 -12.50 -1.51
N SER A 334 18.84 -13.54 -0.68
CA SER A 334 19.73 -14.69 -0.80
C SER A 334 19.39 -15.62 -1.97
N GLN A 335 18.13 -15.58 -2.44
CA GLN A 335 17.68 -16.35 -3.60
C GLN A 335 18.31 -15.78 -4.87
N ALA A 336 19.13 -16.59 -5.54
CA ALA A 336 19.49 -16.29 -6.93
C ALA A 336 18.18 -16.30 -7.75
N ALA A 337 18.06 -15.36 -8.69
CA ALA A 337 17.00 -15.49 -9.66
C ALA A 337 17.15 -16.86 -10.33
N GLU A 338 16.14 -17.71 -10.19
CA GLU A 338 16.13 -18.97 -10.91
C GLU A 338 16.44 -18.67 -12.37
N ASP A 339 17.36 -19.45 -12.93
CA ASP A 339 17.45 -19.49 -14.38
C ASP A 339 16.10 -20.02 -14.84
N PRO A 340 15.30 -19.27 -15.56
CA PRO A 340 14.27 -19.87 -16.34
C PRO A 340 14.96 -20.59 -17.51
N GLY A 341 15.61 -21.70 -17.21
CA GLY A 341 15.76 -22.79 -18.15
C GLY A 341 14.40 -23.38 -18.49
N LEU A 342 13.35 -22.61 -18.27
CA LEU A 342 12.02 -22.85 -18.80
C LEU A 342 12.17 -22.70 -20.31
N GLU A 343 12.01 -23.82 -20.99
CA GLU A 343 11.91 -23.84 -22.44
C GLU A 343 11.01 -22.67 -22.88
N GLN A 344 11.46 -21.87 -23.84
CA GLN A 344 10.72 -20.72 -24.36
C GLN A 344 9.52 -21.19 -25.17
N THR A 345 8.69 -22.02 -24.54
CA THR A 345 7.55 -22.73 -25.14
C THR A 345 6.53 -21.79 -25.77
N LEU A 346 6.47 -20.54 -25.31
CA LEU A 346 5.51 -19.55 -25.79
C LEU A 346 6.14 -18.45 -26.64
N GLU A 347 7.38 -18.63 -27.12
CA GLU A 347 8.03 -17.63 -27.96
C GLU A 347 7.16 -17.27 -29.20
N GLY A 348 6.94 -15.98 -29.43
CA GLY A 348 6.09 -15.48 -30.50
C GLY A 348 4.57 -15.60 -30.28
N LYS A 349 4.12 -16.22 -29.20
CA LYS A 349 2.69 -16.36 -28.90
C LYS A 349 2.16 -15.22 -28.02
N THR A 350 0.94 -14.77 -28.33
CA THR A 350 0.23 -13.78 -27.51
C THR A 350 -0.94 -14.46 -26.79
N VAL A 351 -0.93 -14.42 -25.47
CA VAL A 351 -1.95 -15.07 -24.63
C VAL A 351 -2.73 -14.02 -23.83
N VAL A 352 -4.04 -14.17 -23.76
CA VAL A 352 -4.94 -13.34 -22.97
C VAL A 352 -5.55 -14.18 -21.87
N VAL A 353 -5.51 -13.69 -20.61
CA VAL A 353 -6.18 -14.36 -19.48
C VAL A 353 -7.42 -13.55 -19.09
N THR A 354 -8.55 -14.25 -18.88
CA THR A 354 -9.84 -13.67 -18.47
C THR A 354 -10.56 -14.57 -17.46
N GLY A 355 -11.31 -13.96 -16.56
CA GLY A 355 -11.95 -14.69 -15.45
C GLY A 355 -10.98 -14.92 -14.29
N THR A 356 -11.40 -15.75 -13.33
CA THR A 356 -10.64 -16.14 -12.14
C THR A 356 -10.14 -17.57 -12.30
N LEU A 357 -8.85 -17.77 -12.21
CA LEU A 357 -8.18 -19.07 -12.18
C LEU A 357 -8.01 -19.51 -10.72
N ALA A 358 -7.99 -20.81 -10.47
CA ALA A 358 -7.84 -21.36 -9.12
C ALA A 358 -6.40 -21.32 -8.62
N GLY A 359 -5.43 -21.68 -9.49
CA GLY A 359 -4.00 -21.74 -9.17
C GLY A 359 -3.19 -20.51 -9.58
N PHE A 360 -3.83 -19.55 -10.27
CA PHE A 360 -3.14 -18.35 -10.73
C PHE A 360 -3.88 -17.07 -10.37
N SER A 361 -3.17 -16.11 -9.81
CA SER A 361 -3.61 -14.71 -9.88
C SER A 361 -3.45 -14.19 -11.31
N ARG A 362 -4.10 -13.06 -11.63
CA ARG A 362 -3.93 -12.44 -12.96
C ARG A 362 -2.47 -12.07 -13.24
N GLU A 363 -1.74 -11.66 -12.22
CA GLU A 363 -0.34 -11.27 -12.30
C GLU A 363 0.55 -12.50 -12.44
N SER A 364 0.36 -13.57 -11.66
CA SER A 364 1.17 -14.77 -11.77
C SER A 364 0.95 -15.53 -13.09
N ALA A 365 -0.27 -15.50 -13.65
CA ALA A 365 -0.52 -16.04 -14.99
C ALA A 365 0.22 -15.26 -16.08
N LYS A 366 0.26 -13.92 -15.97
CA LYS A 366 1.03 -13.07 -16.86
C LYS A 366 2.53 -13.38 -16.76
N GLU A 367 3.05 -13.50 -15.56
CA GLU A 367 4.45 -13.86 -15.29
C GLU A 367 4.81 -15.21 -15.90
N ALA A 368 3.94 -16.22 -15.73
CA ALA A 368 4.17 -17.56 -16.28
C ALA A 368 4.25 -17.57 -17.82
N ILE A 369 3.47 -16.71 -18.48
CA ILE A 369 3.49 -16.53 -19.95
C ILE A 369 4.80 -15.85 -20.37
N GLU A 370 5.15 -14.73 -19.72
CA GLU A 370 6.31 -13.92 -20.07
C GLU A 370 7.63 -14.67 -19.77
N ALA A 371 7.68 -15.43 -18.70
CA ALA A 371 8.84 -16.29 -18.35
C ALA A 371 9.14 -17.35 -19.40
N ARG A 372 8.15 -17.72 -20.24
CA ARG A 372 8.30 -18.69 -21.34
C ARG A 372 8.36 -18.05 -22.73
N GLY A 373 8.71 -16.75 -22.78
CA GLY A 373 8.88 -16.01 -24.04
C GLY A 373 7.58 -15.57 -24.69
N GLY A 374 6.43 -15.81 -24.08
CA GLY A 374 5.14 -15.39 -24.56
C GLY A 374 4.83 -13.92 -24.25
N ARG A 375 3.86 -13.34 -24.93
CA ARG A 375 3.35 -12.00 -24.65
C ARG A 375 1.98 -12.09 -23.98
N ALA A 376 1.88 -11.65 -22.72
CA ALA A 376 0.59 -11.49 -22.08
C ALA A 376 -0.09 -10.18 -22.54
N SER A 377 -1.36 -10.27 -22.99
CA SER A 377 -2.11 -9.10 -23.48
C SER A 377 -3.38 -8.86 -22.66
N GLY A 378 -3.68 -7.59 -22.41
CA GLY A 378 -4.90 -7.16 -21.74
C GLY A 378 -6.15 -7.19 -22.62
N SER A 379 -6.02 -7.34 -23.94
CA SER A 379 -7.13 -7.30 -24.90
C SER A 379 -7.02 -8.38 -25.97
N VAL A 380 -8.18 -8.90 -26.40
CA VAL A 380 -8.28 -9.90 -27.46
C VAL A 380 -8.26 -9.23 -28.83
N SER A 381 -7.43 -9.71 -29.74
CA SER A 381 -7.30 -9.23 -31.14
C SER A 381 -6.98 -10.41 -32.07
N LYS A 382 -7.00 -10.18 -33.37
CA LYS A 382 -6.60 -11.20 -34.38
C LYS A 382 -5.15 -11.70 -34.24
N LYS A 383 -4.33 -11.01 -33.43
CA LYS A 383 -2.95 -11.41 -33.11
C LYS A 383 -2.86 -12.26 -31.85
N THR A 384 -3.97 -12.50 -31.16
CA THR A 384 -4.02 -13.35 -29.96
C THR A 384 -3.95 -14.80 -30.36
N SER A 385 -3.02 -15.56 -29.81
CA SER A 385 -2.82 -16.97 -30.09
C SER A 385 -3.78 -17.85 -29.26
N TYR A 386 -3.96 -17.53 -27.97
CA TYR A 386 -4.81 -18.26 -27.04
C TYR A 386 -5.51 -17.31 -26.06
N VAL A 387 -6.70 -17.71 -25.61
CA VAL A 387 -7.39 -17.04 -24.51
C VAL A 387 -7.66 -18.06 -23.40
N VAL A 388 -7.07 -17.82 -22.24
CA VAL A 388 -7.28 -18.63 -21.03
C VAL A 388 -8.52 -18.10 -20.32
N VAL A 389 -9.47 -19.00 -20.05
CA VAL A 389 -10.81 -18.68 -19.57
C VAL A 389 -11.03 -19.34 -18.21
N GLY A 390 -11.00 -18.55 -17.14
CA GLY A 390 -11.34 -18.98 -15.80
C GLY A 390 -12.83 -18.79 -15.48
N SER A 391 -13.20 -19.01 -14.22
CA SER A 391 -14.57 -18.79 -13.75
C SER A 391 -14.96 -17.31 -13.89
N SER A 392 -16.24 -17.06 -14.18
CA SER A 392 -16.79 -15.70 -14.40
C SER A 392 -16.12 -14.93 -15.54
N ALA A 393 -15.80 -15.60 -16.64
CA ALA A 393 -15.23 -14.98 -17.82
C ALA A 393 -16.18 -13.90 -18.39
N GLY A 394 -15.62 -12.73 -18.67
CA GLY A 394 -16.37 -11.58 -19.20
C GLY A 394 -16.32 -11.46 -20.75
N SER A 395 -16.54 -10.25 -21.27
CA SER A 395 -16.61 -9.93 -22.69
C SER A 395 -15.41 -10.37 -23.54
N LYS A 396 -14.27 -10.69 -22.92
CA LYS A 396 -13.07 -11.15 -23.65
C LYS A 396 -13.22 -12.58 -24.17
N ALA A 397 -13.96 -13.46 -23.45
CA ALA A 397 -14.28 -14.81 -23.92
C ALA A 397 -15.19 -14.76 -25.14
N VAL A 398 -16.24 -13.95 -25.10
CA VAL A 398 -17.15 -13.74 -26.24
C VAL A 398 -16.38 -13.26 -27.48
N LYS A 399 -15.49 -12.28 -27.28
CA LYS A 399 -14.66 -11.76 -28.37
C LYS A 399 -13.67 -12.79 -28.93
N ALA A 400 -13.17 -13.70 -28.10
CA ALA A 400 -12.31 -14.81 -28.54
C ALA A 400 -13.08 -15.76 -29.45
N GLU A 401 -14.31 -16.13 -29.05
CA GLU A 401 -15.22 -16.95 -29.84
C GLU A 401 -15.56 -16.31 -31.20
N GLU A 402 -15.94 -15.02 -31.21
CA GLU A 402 -16.21 -14.26 -32.44
C GLU A 402 -15.02 -14.22 -33.41
N LEU A 403 -13.79 -14.23 -32.88
CA LEU A 403 -12.56 -14.20 -33.69
C LEU A 403 -12.00 -15.59 -33.99
N GLY A 404 -12.65 -16.67 -33.51
CA GLY A 404 -12.20 -18.05 -33.72
C GLY A 404 -10.87 -18.36 -33.03
N ILE A 405 -10.56 -17.68 -31.90
CA ILE A 405 -9.32 -17.89 -31.17
C ILE A 405 -9.50 -19.04 -30.19
N PRO A 406 -8.56 -20.01 -30.12
CA PRO A 406 -8.62 -21.12 -29.19
C PRO A 406 -8.76 -20.64 -27.74
N MET A 407 -9.77 -21.15 -27.03
CA MET A 407 -10.00 -20.89 -25.62
C MET A 407 -9.55 -22.09 -24.81
N LEU A 408 -8.79 -21.84 -23.76
CA LEU A 408 -8.19 -22.84 -22.88
C LEU A 408 -8.75 -22.69 -21.48
N ASP A 409 -9.00 -23.82 -20.81
CA ASP A 409 -9.20 -23.85 -19.37
C ASP A 409 -7.85 -23.78 -18.63
N GLU A 410 -7.87 -23.87 -17.31
CA GLU A 410 -6.69 -23.75 -16.47
C GLU A 410 -5.74 -24.95 -16.62
N ASP A 411 -6.26 -26.16 -16.81
CA ASP A 411 -5.46 -27.37 -17.01
C ASP A 411 -4.77 -27.34 -18.38
N GLN A 412 -5.48 -26.91 -19.41
CA GLN A 412 -4.93 -26.68 -20.75
C GLN A 412 -3.90 -25.53 -20.74
N PHE A 413 -4.11 -24.50 -19.91
CA PHE A 413 -3.13 -23.44 -19.71
C PHE A 413 -1.83 -23.99 -19.10
N ASN A 414 -1.92 -24.86 -18.11
CA ASN A 414 -0.75 -25.52 -17.55
C ASN A 414 0.01 -26.36 -18.60
N GLN A 415 -0.73 -27.09 -19.46
CA GLN A 415 -0.14 -27.84 -20.57
C GLN A 415 0.52 -26.92 -21.60
N LEU A 416 -0.13 -25.82 -21.95
CA LEU A 416 0.43 -24.78 -22.83
C LEU A 416 1.74 -24.21 -22.29
N LEU A 417 1.80 -23.93 -20.98
CA LEU A 417 3.01 -23.47 -20.30
C LEU A 417 4.14 -24.49 -20.37
N MET A 418 3.83 -25.78 -20.25
CA MET A 418 4.83 -26.87 -20.26
C MET A 418 5.33 -27.23 -21.68
N HIS A 419 4.45 -27.27 -22.65
CA HIS A 419 4.72 -27.86 -23.97
C HIS A 419 4.64 -26.86 -25.14
N GLY A 420 4.17 -25.65 -24.87
CA GLY A 420 4.04 -24.60 -25.91
C GLY A 420 2.83 -24.77 -26.82
N ASP A 421 2.21 -25.91 -26.81
CA ASP A 421 1.01 -26.21 -27.61
C ASP A 421 0.01 -27.06 -26.83
N VAL A 422 -1.24 -26.96 -27.18
CA VAL A 422 -2.32 -27.79 -26.59
C VAL A 422 -2.84 -28.68 -27.71
N PRO A 423 -2.93 -30.02 -27.51
CA PRO A 423 -3.53 -30.88 -28.50
C PRO A 423 -4.94 -30.41 -28.83
N HIS A 424 -5.23 -30.18 -30.11
CA HIS A 424 -6.59 -29.98 -30.58
C HIS A 424 -7.34 -31.32 -30.49
N GLU A 425 -8.34 -31.43 -29.63
CA GLU A 425 -9.35 -32.46 -29.76
C GLU A 425 -10.27 -32.20 -30.94
#